data_ec1dee3c948920dc8580db00f6d3a84b
#
_entry.id   ec1dee3c948920dc8580db00f6d3a84b
#
_cell.length_a   1.000
_cell.length_b   1.000
_cell.length_c   1.000
_cell.angle_alpha   90.00
_cell.angle_beta   90.00
_cell.angle_gamma   90.00
#
_symmetry.space_group_name_H-M   'P 1'
#
loop_
_entity.id
_entity.type
_entity.pdbx_description
1 polymer ?
#
loop_
_entity_poly.entity_id
_entity_poly.type
_entity_poly.pdbx_seq_one_letter_code
_entity_poly.pdbx_strand_id
1 'polypeptide(L)'
;MKDKQIDLHRVITVIISIVWMAFQTYIILGKPMNPMLQVPVHLIFALAIIYLYNPIDKKNEKLRKLKFLDYIFYAGILFLAYYYICETVRLQSRVPYFSALETIDIVAFFVLCIVLLEAVRRTLGWNLIIFITIFVLYALFGQYLPRSSGLRSTSIRPLEFVELISMSSGGILGTPLTTSATYLFYFMIFGALFSTCGGGQLL
;
A
#
# COMPACT_ATOMS: atom_id res chain seq x y z
N MET A 1 34.30 22.30 9.38
CA MET A 1 32.82 22.42 9.30
C MET A 1 32.38 21.79 7.99
N LYS A 2 31.89 20.53 8.01
CA LYS A 2 31.29 19.90 6.81
C LYS A 2 29.95 20.56 6.58
N ASP A 3 29.82 21.27 5.47
CA ASP A 3 28.54 21.78 4.98
C ASP A 3 27.53 20.63 4.98
N LYS A 4 26.45 20.79 5.76
CA LYS A 4 25.27 19.96 5.69
C LYS A 4 24.60 20.26 4.33
N GLN A 5 25.03 19.61 3.27
CA GLN A 5 24.16 19.50 2.09
C GLN A 5 22.86 18.86 2.59
N ILE A 6 21.80 19.65 2.55
CA ILE A 6 20.45 19.17 2.87
C ILE A 6 20.15 18.10 1.84
N ASP A 7 20.11 16.86 2.29
CA ASP A 7 19.82 15.72 1.42
C ASP A 7 18.37 15.88 0.89
N LEU A 8 18.24 16.16 -0.39
CA LEU A 8 16.94 16.43 -1.04
C LEU A 8 15.92 15.33 -0.72
N HIS A 9 16.37 14.07 -0.67
CA HIS A 9 15.52 12.95 -0.28
C HIS A 9 14.95 13.12 1.13
N ARG A 10 15.75 13.60 2.07
CA ARG A 10 15.30 13.84 3.44
C ARG A 10 14.24 14.94 3.51
N VAL A 11 14.44 16.02 2.76
CA VAL A 11 13.47 17.12 2.69
C VAL A 11 12.14 16.65 2.11
N ILE A 12 12.17 15.92 0.98
CA ILE A 12 10.98 15.37 0.34
C ILE A 12 10.24 14.42 1.30
N THR A 13 10.95 13.54 2.00
CA THR A 13 10.35 12.62 2.97
C THR A 13 9.64 13.38 4.08
N VAL A 14 10.26 14.43 4.63
CA VAL A 14 9.66 15.27 5.69
C VAL A 14 8.40 15.95 5.18
N ILE A 15 8.43 16.53 3.98
CA ILE A 15 7.27 17.20 3.37
C ILE A 15 6.12 16.20 3.20
N ILE A 16 6.38 15.02 2.63
CA ILE A 16 5.35 13.98 2.43
C ILE A 16 4.79 13.53 3.77
N SER A 17 5.63 13.36 4.80
CA SER A 17 5.17 12.96 6.14
C SER A 17 4.28 14.03 6.78
N ILE A 18 4.62 15.32 6.63
CA ILE A 18 3.80 16.43 7.14
C ILE A 18 2.45 16.48 6.40
N VAL A 19 2.46 16.33 5.06
CA VAL A 19 1.22 16.31 4.27
C VAL A 19 0.35 15.12 4.67
N TRP A 20 0.94 13.94 4.86
CA TRP A 20 0.21 12.76 5.31
C TRP A 20 -0.41 12.95 6.70
N MET A 21 0.36 13.51 7.65
CA MET A 21 -0.13 13.81 8.99
C MET A 21 -1.27 14.83 8.94
N ALA A 22 -1.12 15.90 8.14
CA ALA A 22 -2.17 16.93 7.97
C ALA A 22 -3.44 16.34 7.34
N PHE A 23 -3.29 15.48 6.32
CA PHE A 23 -4.41 14.78 5.69
C PHE A 23 -5.18 13.91 6.69
N GLN A 24 -4.49 13.10 7.47
CA GLN A 24 -5.11 12.24 8.48
C GLN A 24 -5.77 13.05 9.61
N THR A 25 -5.11 14.13 10.08
CA THR A 25 -5.66 15.02 11.10
C THR A 25 -6.92 15.73 10.61
N TYR A 26 -6.94 16.16 9.34
CA TYR A 26 -8.11 16.75 8.71
C TYR A 26 -9.32 15.80 8.70
N ILE A 27 -9.11 14.50 8.47
CA ILE A 27 -10.18 13.51 8.48
C ILE A 27 -10.79 13.32 9.86
N ILE A 28 -9.97 13.38 10.92
CA ILE A 28 -10.48 13.26 12.30
C ILE A 28 -11.26 14.50 12.74
N LEU A 29 -10.69 15.69 12.50
CA LEU A 29 -11.26 16.94 12.98
C LEU A 29 -12.40 17.45 12.09
N GLY A 30 -12.43 17.01 10.86
CA GLY A 30 -13.40 17.42 9.85
C GLY A 30 -14.54 16.43 9.66
N LYS A 31 -15.01 16.33 8.41
CA LYS A 31 -16.03 15.35 8.04
C LYS A 31 -15.34 13.99 7.75
N PRO A 32 -15.91 12.88 8.26
CA PRO A 32 -15.38 11.55 7.94
C PRO A 32 -15.38 11.36 6.42
N MET A 33 -14.21 10.99 5.91
CA MET A 33 -14.01 10.70 4.49
C MET A 33 -14.46 9.26 4.19
N ASN A 34 -14.94 9.03 2.97
CA ASN A 34 -15.31 7.68 2.55
C ASN A 34 -14.07 6.74 2.64
N PRO A 35 -14.20 5.57 3.27
CA PRO A 35 -13.11 4.60 3.39
C PRO A 35 -12.50 4.20 2.04
N MET A 36 -13.30 4.16 0.96
CA MET A 36 -12.83 3.88 -0.41
C MET A 36 -11.84 4.93 -0.95
N LEU A 37 -11.75 6.10 -0.34
CA LEU A 37 -10.74 7.12 -0.66
C LEU A 37 -9.66 7.19 0.43
N GLN A 38 -10.05 7.18 1.70
CA GLN A 38 -9.13 7.30 2.81
C GLN A 38 -8.06 6.20 2.83
N VAL A 39 -8.50 4.94 2.69
CA VAL A 39 -7.63 3.76 2.82
C VAL A 39 -6.59 3.66 1.71
N PRO A 40 -6.97 3.80 0.40
CA PRO A 40 -5.98 3.83 -0.67
C PRO A 40 -5.01 5.01 -0.58
N VAL A 41 -5.49 6.21 -0.22
CA VAL A 41 -4.61 7.40 -0.06
C VAL A 41 -3.61 7.17 1.06
N HIS A 42 -4.02 6.57 2.18
CA HIS A 42 -3.11 6.17 3.26
C HIS A 42 -2.03 5.20 2.74
N LEU A 43 -2.42 4.18 1.96
CA LEU A 43 -1.48 3.23 1.35
C LEU A 43 -0.47 3.93 0.43
N ILE A 44 -0.94 4.87 -0.39
CA ILE A 44 -0.10 5.63 -1.33
C ILE A 44 0.97 6.44 -0.58
N PHE A 45 0.61 7.13 0.51
CA PHE A 45 1.57 7.82 1.35
C PHE A 45 2.60 6.87 1.98
N ALA A 46 2.14 5.73 2.49
CA ALA A 46 3.01 4.71 3.05
C ALA A 46 4.01 4.18 2.00
N LEU A 47 3.52 3.84 0.80
CA LEU A 47 4.37 3.39 -0.31
C LEU A 47 5.38 4.47 -0.70
N ALA A 48 4.96 5.73 -0.85
CA ALA A 48 5.86 6.82 -1.20
C ALA A 48 7.02 6.95 -0.20
N ILE A 49 6.72 6.88 1.11
CA ILE A 49 7.75 6.93 2.16
C ILE A 49 8.65 5.70 2.13
N ILE A 50 8.09 4.49 1.93
CA ILE A 50 8.89 3.25 1.83
C ILE A 50 9.92 3.35 0.71
N TYR A 51 9.50 3.82 -0.47
CA TYR A 51 10.40 3.95 -1.62
C TYR A 51 11.46 5.03 -1.44
N LEU A 52 11.12 6.14 -0.81
CA LEU A 52 12.08 7.20 -0.46
C LEU A 52 13.11 6.75 0.58
N TYR A 53 12.68 5.95 1.55
CA TYR A 53 13.56 5.48 2.63
C TYR A 53 14.43 4.29 2.24
N ASN A 54 13.95 3.45 1.31
CA ASN A 54 14.61 2.23 0.85
C ASN A 54 14.82 2.22 -0.67
N PRO A 55 15.65 3.14 -1.23
CA PRO A 55 15.99 3.11 -2.64
C PRO A 55 16.78 1.83 -2.98
N ILE A 56 16.71 1.38 -4.23
CA ILE A 56 17.34 0.14 -4.71
C ILE A 56 18.86 0.10 -4.42
N ASP A 57 19.53 1.25 -4.51
CA ASP A 57 20.99 1.35 -4.35
C ASP A 57 21.48 1.25 -2.90
N LYS A 58 20.58 1.41 -1.92
CA LYS A 58 20.97 1.42 -0.50
C LYS A 58 21.48 0.06 -0.01
N LYS A 59 21.06 -1.04 -0.62
CA LYS A 59 21.42 -2.42 -0.22
C LYS A 59 22.53 -3.05 -1.06
N ASN A 60 22.83 -2.53 -2.27
CA ASN A 60 23.79 -3.17 -3.17
C ASN A 60 24.35 -2.16 -4.20
N GLU A 61 25.65 -1.83 -4.11
CA GLU A 61 26.30 -0.92 -5.08
C GLU A 61 26.22 -1.41 -6.53
N LYS A 62 26.15 -2.74 -6.75
CA LYS A 62 25.97 -3.34 -8.08
C LYS A 62 24.62 -2.96 -8.71
N LEU A 63 23.61 -2.63 -7.90
CA LEU A 63 22.28 -2.24 -8.35
C LEU A 63 22.14 -0.72 -8.63
N ARG A 64 23.23 0.06 -8.48
CA ARG A 64 23.24 1.50 -8.79
C ARG A 64 22.83 1.82 -10.23
N LYS A 65 23.06 0.91 -11.16
CA LYS A 65 22.57 1.02 -12.56
C LYS A 65 21.04 0.90 -12.68
N LEU A 66 20.38 0.35 -11.66
CA LEU A 66 18.93 0.14 -11.64
C LEU A 66 18.16 1.26 -10.91
N LYS A 67 18.80 2.38 -10.60
CA LYS A 67 18.12 3.56 -10.03
C LYS A 67 16.94 4.05 -10.86
N PHE A 68 17.02 3.83 -12.15
CA PHE A 68 15.95 4.19 -13.07
C PHE A 68 14.63 3.43 -12.74
N LEU A 69 14.70 2.21 -12.18
CA LEU A 69 13.51 1.46 -11.73
C LEU A 69 12.76 2.20 -10.61
N ASP A 70 13.46 2.94 -9.75
CA ASP A 70 12.80 3.72 -8.70
C ASP A 70 11.87 4.78 -9.30
N TYR A 71 12.25 5.40 -10.42
CA TYR A 71 11.38 6.36 -11.12
C TYR A 71 10.13 5.68 -11.71
N ILE A 72 10.25 4.44 -12.18
CA ILE A 72 9.09 3.66 -12.66
C ILE A 72 8.13 3.38 -11.49
N PHE A 73 8.67 3.00 -10.32
CA PHE A 73 7.84 2.78 -9.14
C PHE A 73 7.18 4.05 -8.62
N TYR A 74 7.87 5.20 -8.65
CA TYR A 74 7.26 6.50 -8.34
C TYR A 74 6.14 6.84 -9.33
N ALA A 75 6.34 6.62 -10.63
CA ALA A 75 5.29 6.78 -11.63
C ALA A 75 4.10 5.85 -11.36
N GLY A 76 4.35 4.60 -10.97
CA GLY A 76 3.31 3.66 -10.56
C GLY A 76 2.51 4.13 -9.33
N ILE A 77 3.19 4.68 -8.32
CA ILE A 77 2.53 5.26 -7.13
C ILE A 77 1.66 6.47 -7.52
N LEU A 78 2.16 7.35 -8.39
CA LEU A 78 1.39 8.50 -8.89
C LEU A 78 0.19 8.06 -9.73
N PHE A 79 0.34 7.02 -10.55
CA PHE A 79 -0.78 6.44 -11.30
C PHE A 79 -1.85 5.86 -10.35
N LEU A 80 -1.46 5.15 -9.30
CA LEU A 80 -2.39 4.64 -8.29
C LEU A 80 -3.10 5.78 -7.55
N ALA A 81 -2.38 6.87 -7.24
CA ALA A 81 -2.96 8.07 -6.64
C ALA A 81 -4.04 8.66 -7.55
N TYR A 82 -3.70 8.85 -8.84
CA TYR A 82 -4.66 9.31 -9.83
C TYR A 82 -5.89 8.39 -9.92
N TYR A 83 -5.67 7.10 -10.05
CA TYR A 83 -6.74 6.11 -10.18
C TYR A 83 -7.70 6.14 -8.99
N TYR A 84 -7.20 5.99 -7.76
CA TYR A 84 -8.09 5.95 -6.58
C TYR A 84 -8.74 7.30 -6.28
N ILE A 85 -8.13 8.43 -6.60
CA ILE A 85 -8.72 9.75 -6.36
C ILE A 85 -9.79 10.06 -7.42
N CYS A 86 -9.47 9.89 -8.70
CA CYS A 86 -10.38 10.25 -9.79
C CYS A 86 -11.52 9.26 -9.95
N GLU A 87 -11.27 7.97 -9.77
CA GLU A 87 -12.26 6.90 -9.97
C GLU A 87 -13.07 6.58 -8.69
N THR A 88 -12.85 7.30 -7.59
CA THR A 88 -13.53 7.03 -6.30
C THR A 88 -15.05 6.96 -6.45
N VAL A 89 -15.66 7.89 -7.17
CA VAL A 89 -17.12 7.96 -7.34
C VAL A 89 -17.63 6.74 -8.10
N ARG A 90 -16.94 6.34 -9.17
CA ARG A 90 -17.26 5.15 -9.95
C ARG A 90 -17.09 3.89 -9.11
N LEU A 91 -15.97 3.76 -8.40
CA LEU A 91 -15.71 2.60 -7.54
C LEU A 91 -16.75 2.42 -6.44
N GLN A 92 -17.27 3.51 -5.88
CA GLN A 92 -18.31 3.47 -4.86
C GLN A 92 -19.68 3.08 -5.41
N SER A 93 -20.00 3.47 -6.66
CA SER A 93 -21.27 3.15 -7.30
C SER A 93 -21.33 1.74 -7.87
N ARG A 94 -20.19 1.02 -7.94
CA ARG A 94 -20.13 -0.35 -8.46
C ARG A 94 -20.81 -1.35 -7.52
N VAL A 95 -21.48 -2.30 -8.12
CA VAL A 95 -21.95 -3.50 -7.41
C VAL A 95 -20.87 -4.57 -7.53
N PRO A 96 -20.23 -4.97 -6.41
CA PRO A 96 -19.16 -5.98 -6.43
C PRO A 96 -19.61 -7.26 -7.16
N TYR A 97 -18.72 -7.79 -7.99
CA TYR A 97 -18.90 -9.02 -8.80
C TYR A 97 -19.98 -8.97 -9.91
N PHE A 98 -20.76 -7.89 -10.00
CA PHE A 98 -21.78 -7.72 -11.05
C PHE A 98 -21.40 -6.64 -12.07
N SER A 99 -20.77 -5.56 -11.64
CA SER A 99 -20.36 -4.50 -12.56
C SER A 99 -19.12 -4.94 -13.37
N ALA A 100 -19.13 -4.72 -14.68
CA ALA A 100 -17.98 -5.03 -15.53
C ALA A 100 -16.73 -4.25 -15.09
N LEU A 101 -15.57 -4.91 -15.15
CA LEU A 101 -14.28 -4.28 -14.93
C LEU A 101 -13.87 -3.49 -16.17
N GLU A 102 -13.40 -2.29 -15.98
CA GLU A 102 -12.75 -1.52 -17.04
C GLU A 102 -11.27 -1.90 -17.20
N THR A 103 -10.71 -1.61 -18.36
CA THR A 103 -9.28 -1.89 -18.61
C THR A 103 -8.37 -1.19 -17.60
N ILE A 104 -8.75 0.03 -17.17
CA ILE A 104 -7.98 0.80 -16.18
C ILE A 104 -7.94 0.09 -14.81
N ASP A 105 -9.00 -0.64 -14.45
CA ASP A 105 -9.09 -1.41 -13.19
C ASP A 105 -8.08 -2.55 -13.17
N ILE A 106 -7.96 -3.24 -14.31
CA ILE A 106 -7.00 -4.34 -14.47
C ILE A 106 -5.56 -3.81 -14.44
N VAL A 107 -5.30 -2.69 -15.11
CA VAL A 107 -3.98 -2.04 -15.07
C VAL A 107 -3.65 -1.59 -13.65
N ALA A 108 -4.59 -0.96 -12.95
CA ALA A 108 -4.41 -0.53 -11.56
C ALA A 108 -4.11 -1.71 -10.62
N PHE A 109 -4.78 -2.86 -10.80
CA PHE A 109 -4.48 -4.08 -10.06
C PHE A 109 -3.02 -4.54 -10.25
N PHE A 110 -2.55 -4.65 -11.51
CA PHE A 110 -1.18 -5.10 -11.77
C PHE A 110 -0.15 -4.10 -11.22
N VAL A 111 -0.37 -2.79 -11.42
CA VAL A 111 0.52 -1.75 -10.87
C VAL A 111 0.54 -1.83 -9.35
N LEU A 112 -0.61 -1.96 -8.69
CA LEU A 112 -0.72 -2.10 -7.24
C LEU A 112 0.06 -3.32 -6.74
N CYS A 113 -0.15 -4.49 -7.34
CA CYS A 113 0.53 -5.72 -6.96
C CYS A 113 2.05 -5.61 -7.12
N ILE A 114 2.53 -5.09 -8.26
CA ILE A 114 3.97 -4.93 -8.52
C ILE A 114 4.60 -3.95 -7.55
N VAL A 115 3.99 -2.78 -7.35
CA VAL A 115 4.51 -1.76 -6.42
C VAL A 115 4.51 -2.29 -4.99
N LEU A 116 3.43 -2.94 -4.56
CA LEU A 116 3.32 -3.47 -3.21
C LEU A 116 4.32 -4.62 -2.94
N LEU A 117 4.42 -5.59 -3.85
CA LEU A 117 5.38 -6.70 -3.72
C LEU A 117 6.83 -6.20 -3.68
N GLU A 118 7.17 -5.22 -4.50
CA GLU A 118 8.49 -4.61 -4.46
C GLU A 118 8.74 -3.85 -3.15
N ALA A 119 7.74 -3.13 -2.62
CA ALA A 119 7.83 -2.48 -1.31
C ALA A 119 8.07 -3.51 -0.19
N VAL A 120 7.35 -4.64 -0.21
CA VAL A 120 7.53 -5.77 0.71
C VAL A 120 8.93 -6.36 0.58
N ARG A 121 9.43 -6.56 -0.65
CA ARG A 121 10.79 -7.06 -0.89
C ARG A 121 11.85 -6.15 -0.28
N ARG A 122 11.68 -4.84 -0.38
CA ARG A 122 12.64 -3.86 0.13
C ARG A 122 12.67 -3.79 1.65
N THR A 123 11.52 -3.94 2.28
CA THR A 123 11.37 -3.79 3.74
C THR A 123 11.53 -5.11 4.48
N LEU A 124 10.84 -6.15 4.08
CA LEU A 124 10.71 -7.43 4.79
C LEU A 124 11.53 -8.57 4.13
N GLY A 125 11.97 -8.37 2.88
CA GLY A 125 12.80 -9.32 2.17
C GLY A 125 12.02 -10.39 1.38
N TRP A 126 12.75 -11.39 0.87
CA TRP A 126 12.22 -12.40 -0.05
C TRP A 126 11.31 -13.44 0.62
N ASN A 127 11.53 -13.74 1.91
CA ASN A 127 10.80 -14.80 2.60
C ASN A 127 9.28 -14.55 2.58
N LEU A 128 8.86 -13.30 2.83
CA LEU A 128 7.45 -12.95 2.81
C LEU A 128 6.85 -12.99 1.40
N ILE A 129 7.63 -12.64 0.38
CA ILE A 129 7.17 -12.72 -1.02
C ILE A 129 6.89 -14.18 -1.41
N ILE A 130 7.79 -15.10 -1.05
CA ILE A 130 7.59 -16.54 -1.31
C ILE A 130 6.31 -17.01 -0.63
N PHE A 131 6.11 -16.61 0.63
CA PHE A 131 4.91 -16.95 1.38
C PHE A 131 3.63 -16.43 0.70
N ILE A 132 3.59 -15.13 0.35
CA ILE A 132 2.47 -14.53 -0.37
C ILE A 132 2.23 -15.25 -1.70
N THR A 133 3.28 -15.54 -2.47
CA THR A 133 3.18 -16.22 -3.77
C THR A 133 2.54 -17.60 -3.63
N ILE A 134 2.91 -18.38 -2.60
CA ILE A 134 2.31 -19.68 -2.34
C ILE A 134 0.79 -19.54 -2.11
N PHE A 135 0.36 -18.57 -1.30
CA PHE A 135 -1.08 -18.35 -1.05
C PHE A 135 -1.84 -17.86 -2.27
N VAL A 136 -1.24 -16.97 -3.08
CA VAL A 136 -1.84 -16.51 -4.34
C VAL A 136 -2.00 -17.68 -5.31
N LEU A 137 -0.98 -18.51 -5.46
CA LEU A 137 -1.05 -19.71 -6.30
C LEU A 137 -2.10 -20.70 -5.77
N TYR A 138 -2.18 -20.88 -4.47
CA TYR A 138 -3.22 -21.71 -3.85
C TYR A 138 -4.63 -21.14 -4.11
N ALA A 139 -4.83 -19.82 -3.99
CA ALA A 139 -6.12 -19.19 -4.27
C ALA A 139 -6.57 -19.40 -5.72
N LEU A 140 -5.64 -19.34 -6.69
CA LEU A 140 -5.95 -19.48 -8.12
C LEU A 140 -6.06 -20.95 -8.57
N PHE A 141 -5.22 -21.82 -8.02
CA PHE A 141 -5.07 -23.21 -8.50
C PHE A 141 -5.57 -24.27 -7.51
N GLY A 142 -5.96 -23.91 -6.29
CA GLY A 142 -6.44 -24.84 -5.28
C GLY A 142 -7.70 -25.64 -5.67
N GLN A 143 -8.45 -25.17 -6.66
CA GLN A 143 -9.59 -25.90 -7.26
C GLN A 143 -9.17 -27.21 -7.93
N TYR A 144 -7.93 -27.32 -8.42
CA TYR A 144 -7.41 -28.51 -9.10
C TYR A 144 -6.87 -29.57 -8.12
N LEU A 145 -6.83 -29.28 -6.81
CA LEU A 145 -6.39 -30.25 -5.80
C LEU A 145 -7.37 -31.40 -5.67
N PRO A 146 -6.87 -32.64 -5.39
CA PRO A 146 -7.71 -33.80 -5.18
C PRO A 146 -8.73 -33.59 -4.05
N ARG A 147 -9.97 -34.05 -4.25
CA ARG A 147 -11.02 -33.95 -3.23
C ARG A 147 -10.67 -34.66 -1.92
N SER A 148 -9.84 -35.70 -2.01
CA SER A 148 -9.37 -36.47 -0.85
C SER A 148 -8.43 -35.71 0.10
N SER A 149 -7.82 -34.61 -0.36
CA SER A 149 -6.86 -33.84 0.44
C SER A 149 -7.50 -32.91 1.48
N GLY A 150 -8.81 -32.66 1.39
CA GLY A 150 -9.48 -31.67 2.23
C GLY A 150 -9.05 -30.21 1.99
N LEU A 151 -8.07 -29.97 1.10
CA LEU A 151 -7.47 -28.67 0.80
C LEU A 151 -8.02 -28.04 -0.48
N ARG A 152 -9.02 -28.64 -1.12
CA ARG A 152 -9.59 -28.11 -2.35
C ARG A 152 -10.34 -26.81 -2.09
N SER A 153 -9.93 -25.72 -2.76
CA SER A 153 -10.62 -24.44 -2.70
C SER A 153 -11.72 -24.33 -3.76
N THR A 154 -12.64 -23.37 -3.53
CA THR A 154 -13.62 -22.99 -4.55
C THR A 154 -12.94 -22.30 -5.73
N SER A 155 -13.46 -22.52 -6.94
CA SER A 155 -12.98 -21.84 -8.14
C SER A 155 -13.21 -20.33 -8.04
N ILE A 156 -12.16 -19.55 -8.19
CA ILE A 156 -12.23 -18.08 -8.31
C ILE A 156 -11.89 -17.72 -9.76
N ARG A 157 -12.78 -16.99 -10.41
CA ARG A 157 -12.49 -16.48 -11.76
C ARG A 157 -11.39 -15.42 -11.70
N PRO A 158 -10.48 -15.33 -12.69
CA PRO A 158 -9.39 -14.34 -12.67
C PRO A 158 -9.87 -12.88 -12.49
N LEU A 159 -10.98 -12.51 -13.11
CA LEU A 159 -11.54 -11.15 -12.96
C LEU A 159 -12.11 -10.90 -11.56
N GLU A 160 -12.73 -11.92 -10.94
CA GLU A 160 -13.19 -11.82 -9.55
C GLU A 160 -11.99 -11.69 -8.58
N PHE A 161 -10.88 -12.35 -8.88
CA PHE A 161 -9.65 -12.20 -8.11
C PHE A 161 -9.06 -10.79 -8.20
N VAL A 162 -9.05 -10.18 -9.40
CA VAL A 162 -8.65 -8.78 -9.58
C VAL A 162 -9.48 -7.85 -8.71
N GLU A 163 -10.80 -7.99 -8.76
CA GLU A 163 -11.74 -7.16 -7.99
C GLU A 163 -11.58 -7.39 -6.48
N LEU A 164 -11.48 -8.64 -6.05
CA LEU A 164 -11.28 -9.01 -4.65
C LEU A 164 -10.02 -8.33 -4.07
N ILE A 165 -8.91 -8.39 -4.78
CA ILE A 165 -7.62 -7.92 -4.27
C ILE A 165 -7.51 -6.39 -4.28
N SER A 166 -7.96 -5.71 -5.35
CA SER A 166 -7.67 -4.28 -5.55
C SER A 166 -8.81 -3.33 -5.20
N MET A 167 -10.06 -3.80 -5.11
CA MET A 167 -11.23 -2.94 -4.94
C MET A 167 -12.10 -3.31 -3.75
N SER A 168 -11.97 -4.54 -3.24
CA SER A 168 -12.82 -5.06 -2.18
C SER A 168 -12.20 -4.85 -0.81
N SER A 169 -13.06 -4.71 0.20
CA SER A 169 -12.68 -4.75 1.61
C SER A 169 -12.17 -6.13 2.08
N GLY A 170 -12.28 -7.16 1.24
CA GLY A 170 -11.71 -8.49 1.48
C GLY A 170 -10.25 -8.65 1.01
N GLY A 171 -9.72 -7.68 0.24
CA GLY A 171 -8.37 -7.73 -0.32
C GLY A 171 -7.37 -6.80 0.38
N ILE A 172 -6.49 -6.17 -0.41
CA ILE A 172 -5.43 -5.28 0.09
C ILE A 172 -6.04 -4.08 0.84
N LEU A 173 -7.17 -3.54 0.36
CA LEU A 173 -7.89 -2.43 0.99
C LEU A 173 -8.74 -2.85 2.20
N GLY A 174 -8.55 -4.06 2.68
CA GLY A 174 -9.34 -4.68 3.73
C GLY A 174 -9.07 -4.19 5.14
N THR A 175 -9.60 -4.94 6.11
CA THR A 175 -9.54 -4.60 7.54
C THR A 175 -8.14 -4.25 8.06
N PRO A 176 -7.05 -4.96 7.70
CA PRO A 176 -5.73 -4.63 8.23
C PRO A 176 -5.27 -3.22 7.82
N LEU A 177 -5.47 -2.86 6.54
CA LEU A 177 -5.08 -1.54 6.05
C LEU A 177 -6.02 -0.45 6.58
N THR A 178 -7.31 -0.73 6.67
CA THR A 178 -8.31 0.17 7.27
C THR A 178 -7.96 0.45 8.74
N THR A 179 -7.62 -0.57 9.52
CA THR A 179 -7.19 -0.42 10.91
C THR A 179 -5.90 0.40 11.00
N SER A 180 -4.96 0.19 10.08
CA SER A 180 -3.75 1.01 9.99
C SER A 180 -4.07 2.49 9.75
N ALA A 181 -4.97 2.76 8.81
CA ALA A 181 -5.36 4.13 8.43
C ALA A 181 -6.20 4.85 9.49
N THR A 182 -7.01 4.12 10.28
CA THR A 182 -7.98 4.73 11.20
C THR A 182 -7.57 4.68 12.67
N TYR A 183 -6.79 3.68 13.08
CA TYR A 183 -6.42 3.52 14.50
C TYR A 183 -4.92 3.59 14.74
N LEU A 184 -4.13 2.73 14.07
CA LEU A 184 -2.71 2.61 14.34
C LEU A 184 -1.95 3.91 14.06
N PHE A 185 -2.31 4.61 12.99
CA PHE A 185 -1.67 5.87 12.63
C PHE A 185 -1.80 6.92 13.74
N TYR A 186 -2.98 7.02 14.34
CA TYR A 186 -3.24 7.99 15.42
C TYR A 186 -2.56 7.59 16.72
N PHE A 187 -2.54 6.31 17.05
CA PHE A 187 -1.78 5.81 18.19
C PHE A 187 -0.29 6.10 18.05
N MET A 188 0.25 5.98 16.84
CA MET A 188 1.66 6.33 16.58
C MET A 188 1.93 7.82 16.75
N ILE A 189 1.05 8.71 16.26
CA ILE A 189 1.17 10.16 16.46
C ILE A 189 1.08 10.49 17.96
N PHE A 190 0.09 9.94 18.65
CA PHE A 190 -0.06 10.15 20.09
C PHE A 190 1.17 9.67 20.87
N GLY A 191 1.67 8.47 20.57
CA GLY A 191 2.87 7.93 21.18
C GLY A 191 4.11 8.80 20.95
N ALA A 192 4.28 9.33 19.74
CA ALA A 192 5.37 10.24 19.41
C ALA A 192 5.27 11.56 20.18
N LEU A 193 4.08 12.16 20.24
CA LEU A 193 3.83 13.38 21.03
C LEU A 193 4.06 13.13 22.52
N PHE A 194 3.53 12.06 23.07
CA PHE A 194 3.68 11.68 24.47
C PHE A 194 5.16 11.49 24.83
N SER A 195 5.92 10.82 23.97
CA SER A 195 7.37 10.64 24.14
C SER A 195 8.13 11.97 24.13
N THR A 196 7.79 12.89 23.22
CA THR A 196 8.46 14.20 23.12
C THR A 196 8.12 15.13 24.26
N CYS A 197 6.92 15.00 24.86
CA CYS A 197 6.51 15.75 26.05
C CYS A 197 7.10 15.20 27.37
N GLY A 198 7.98 14.18 27.31
CA GLY A 198 8.58 13.60 28.51
C GLY A 198 7.70 12.56 29.22
N GLY A 199 6.52 12.24 28.68
CA GLY A 199 5.61 11.26 29.27
C GLY A 199 6.21 9.86 29.41
N GLY A 200 7.16 9.50 28.54
CA GLY A 200 7.91 8.24 28.64
C GLY A 200 8.88 8.15 29.83
N GLN A 201 9.11 9.24 30.54
CA GLN A 201 9.95 9.26 31.76
C GLN A 201 9.10 9.13 33.05
N LEU A 202 7.77 9.18 32.93
CA LEU A 202 6.82 9.10 34.05
C LEU A 202 6.30 7.66 34.28
N LEU A 203 6.60 6.74 33.35
CA LEU A 203 6.29 5.31 33.42
C LEU A 203 7.57 4.50 33.70
#